data_a789ff7eabf48ee32556c077c995f4d3
#
_entry.id   a789ff7eabf48ee32556c077c995f4d3
#
_cell.length_a   1.000
_cell.length_b   1.000
_cell.length_c   1.000
_cell.angle_alpha   90.00
_cell.angle_beta   90.00
_cell.angle_gamma   90.00
#
_symmetry.space_group_name_H-M   'P 1'
#
loop_
_entity.id
_entity.type
_entity.pdbx_description
1 polymer ?
#
loop_
_entity_poly.entity_id
_entity_poly.type
_entity_poly.pdbx_seq_one_letter_code
_entity_poly.pdbx_strand_id
1 'polypeptide(L)'
;MTTTTTDAPALERLSSGIPGLDTVLGGGFFRSGVYILHGLPGSGKTIFANQLCFAHVAAGGTAVYVTLLAESHSRMLQHIRALRFFDETAIPERLTYLSAFHQLETGGLKGLVELLRREMRARSASVLVLDGLVAAAEVAQSDSELKRFVHELQTSAVFHGCTAFLLTSGSPHRVQAEHTMKRAPRKGKACGARFCNRCATAAAARNPPRRRGSHRSGPRNCSHVERCDRRGLLPLAGKRGVGGGPAGP
;
A
#
# COMPACT_ATOMS: atom_id res chain seq x y z
N MET A 1 13.35 47.29 6.96
CA MET A 1 12.27 46.39 7.40
C MET A 1 12.48 45.07 6.67
N THR A 2 13.21 44.15 7.29
CA THR A 2 13.47 42.80 6.77
C THR A 2 12.31 41.91 7.19
N THR A 3 11.46 41.51 6.24
CA THR A 3 10.40 40.55 6.46
C THR A 3 11.01 39.14 6.61
N THR A 4 11.15 38.69 7.83
CA THR A 4 11.48 37.30 8.15
C THR A 4 10.29 36.44 7.77
N THR A 5 10.33 35.82 6.60
CA THR A 5 9.38 34.76 6.22
C THR A 5 9.67 33.58 7.12
N THR A 6 8.80 33.34 8.11
CA THR A 6 8.84 32.14 8.95
C THR A 6 8.46 30.97 8.05
N ASP A 7 9.47 30.30 7.50
CA ASP A 7 9.29 29.08 6.73
C ASP A 7 8.76 28.00 7.68
N ALA A 8 7.50 27.61 7.48
CA ALA A 8 6.90 26.54 8.28
C ALA A 8 7.70 25.25 8.03
N PRO A 9 8.06 24.47 9.08
CA PRO A 9 8.86 23.29 8.90
C PRO A 9 8.20 22.35 7.88
N ALA A 10 8.92 22.07 6.80
CA ALA A 10 8.46 21.17 5.77
C ALA A 10 8.21 19.79 6.41
N LEU A 11 7.00 19.24 6.23
CA LEU A 11 6.66 17.91 6.75
C LEU A 11 7.60 16.88 6.13
N GLU A 12 8.34 16.17 6.97
CA GLU A 12 9.25 15.12 6.54
C GLU A 12 8.51 14.01 5.77
N ARG A 13 9.15 13.51 4.72
CA ARG A 13 8.59 12.47 3.87
C ARG A 13 9.44 11.22 3.89
N LEU A 14 8.76 10.10 3.79
CA LEU A 14 9.31 8.76 3.59
C LEU A 14 9.22 8.42 2.11
N SER A 15 10.35 8.19 1.45
CA SER A 15 10.35 7.67 0.08
C SER A 15 9.77 6.26 0.04
N SER A 16 8.95 5.98 -0.96
CA SER A 16 8.42 4.63 -1.19
C SER A 16 9.46 3.66 -1.73
N GLY A 17 10.54 4.17 -2.33
CA GLY A 17 11.51 3.38 -3.08
C GLY A 17 10.92 2.73 -4.34
N ILE A 18 9.71 3.10 -4.74
CA ILE A 18 9.03 2.55 -5.92
C ILE A 18 9.07 3.59 -7.04
N PRO A 19 9.65 3.26 -8.21
CA PRO A 19 9.80 4.20 -9.31
C PRO A 19 8.47 4.86 -9.71
N GLY A 20 8.45 6.20 -9.72
CA GLY A 20 7.30 7.00 -10.11
C GLY A 20 6.23 7.18 -9.04
N LEU A 21 6.22 6.37 -7.97
CA LEU A 21 5.20 6.51 -6.93
C LEU A 21 5.38 7.79 -6.11
N ASP A 22 6.61 8.13 -5.76
CA ASP A 22 6.89 9.35 -5.00
C ASP A 22 6.48 10.62 -5.77
N THR A 23 6.59 10.60 -7.11
CA THR A 23 6.07 11.67 -7.96
C THR A 23 4.56 11.82 -7.84
N VAL A 24 3.83 10.69 -7.84
CA VAL A 24 2.35 10.67 -7.68
C VAL A 24 1.95 11.15 -6.29
N LEU A 25 2.73 10.79 -5.26
CA LEU A 25 2.51 11.20 -3.88
C LEU A 25 2.99 12.62 -3.57
N GLY A 26 3.66 13.29 -4.51
CA GLY A 26 4.23 14.62 -4.30
C GLY A 26 5.44 14.61 -3.36
N GLY A 27 6.29 13.57 -3.47
CA GLY A 27 7.54 13.42 -2.71
C GLY A 27 7.56 12.28 -1.70
N GLY A 28 6.61 11.35 -1.76
CA GLY A 28 6.52 10.20 -0.85
C GLY A 28 5.46 10.33 0.24
N PHE A 29 5.48 9.42 1.19
CA PHE A 29 4.56 9.39 2.32
C PHE A 29 4.98 10.37 3.42
N PHE A 30 4.03 10.98 4.14
CA PHE A 30 4.38 11.75 5.33
C PHE A 30 4.87 10.80 6.43
N ARG A 31 5.99 11.13 7.07
CA ARG A 31 6.51 10.37 8.21
C ARG A 31 5.52 10.38 9.37
N SER A 32 5.58 9.34 10.17
CA SER A 32 4.70 9.13 11.34
C SER A 32 3.20 9.10 10.99
N GLY A 33 2.86 8.95 9.71
CA GLY A 33 1.48 8.76 9.25
C GLY A 33 1.04 7.29 9.35
N VAL A 34 -0.29 7.08 9.39
CA VAL A 34 -0.90 5.75 9.22
C VAL A 34 -1.61 5.71 7.87
N TYR A 35 -1.25 4.75 7.05
CA TYR A 35 -1.78 4.58 5.69
C TYR A 35 -2.51 3.26 5.57
N ILE A 36 -3.73 3.29 5.01
CA ILE A 36 -4.49 2.08 4.71
C ILE A 36 -4.33 1.76 3.23
N LEU A 37 -3.74 0.59 2.94
CA LEU A 37 -3.61 0.05 1.60
C LEU A 37 -4.76 -0.92 1.35
N HIS A 38 -5.74 -0.44 0.60
CA HIS A 38 -6.92 -1.22 0.25
C HIS A 38 -6.84 -1.72 -1.20
N GLY A 39 -7.26 -2.96 -1.42
CA GLY A 39 -7.35 -3.55 -2.76
C GLY A 39 -7.87 -4.98 -2.72
N LEU A 40 -8.31 -5.49 -3.87
CA LEU A 40 -8.77 -6.88 -3.98
C LEU A 40 -7.64 -7.88 -3.66
N PRO A 41 -7.94 -9.12 -3.26
CA PRO A 41 -6.97 -10.19 -3.21
C PRO A 41 -6.18 -10.28 -4.51
N GLY A 42 -4.87 -10.53 -4.44
CA GLY A 42 -4.02 -10.59 -5.62
C GLY A 42 -3.63 -9.24 -6.24
N SER A 43 -4.06 -8.09 -5.71
CA SER A 43 -3.71 -6.76 -6.23
C SER A 43 -2.26 -6.33 -5.97
N GLY A 44 -1.45 -7.15 -5.30
CA GLY A 44 -0.03 -6.87 -5.05
C GLY A 44 0.26 -6.08 -3.77
N LYS A 45 -0.70 -5.92 -2.85
CA LYS A 45 -0.49 -5.17 -1.59
C LYS A 45 0.70 -5.68 -0.77
N THR A 46 0.76 -7.00 -0.58
CA THR A 46 1.85 -7.66 0.16
C THR A 46 3.20 -7.45 -0.52
N ILE A 47 3.25 -7.53 -1.88
CA ILE A 47 4.47 -7.25 -2.65
C ILE A 47 4.87 -5.79 -2.50
N PHE A 48 3.92 -4.86 -2.65
CA PHE A 48 4.14 -3.44 -2.48
C PHE A 48 4.73 -3.12 -1.10
N ALA A 49 4.12 -3.65 -0.02
CA ALA A 49 4.56 -3.39 1.34
C ALA A 49 5.96 -3.96 1.62
N ASN A 50 6.26 -5.15 1.10
CA ASN A 50 7.60 -5.73 1.19
C ASN A 50 8.63 -4.89 0.42
N GLN A 51 8.34 -4.48 -0.81
CA GLN A 51 9.23 -3.62 -1.60
C GLN A 51 9.53 -2.30 -0.89
N LEU A 52 8.51 -1.69 -0.27
CA LEU A 52 8.68 -0.48 0.54
C LEU A 52 9.58 -0.74 1.76
N CYS A 53 9.38 -1.85 2.49
CA CYS A 53 10.23 -2.22 3.62
C CYS A 53 11.68 -2.41 3.19
N PHE A 54 11.95 -3.17 2.14
CA PHE A 54 13.32 -3.40 1.66
C PHE A 54 13.97 -2.11 1.16
N ALA A 55 13.25 -1.26 0.44
CA ALA A 55 13.75 0.04 0.01
C ALA A 55 14.09 0.95 1.20
N HIS A 56 13.24 0.96 2.22
CA HIS A 56 13.46 1.73 3.43
C HIS A 56 14.68 1.24 4.21
N VAL A 57 14.84 -0.06 4.33
CA VAL A 57 15.99 -0.68 5.00
C VAL A 57 17.28 -0.45 4.23
N ALA A 58 17.26 -0.53 2.90
CA ALA A 58 18.40 -0.19 2.05
C ALA A 58 18.83 1.29 2.20
N ALA A 59 17.88 2.19 2.52
CA ALA A 59 18.15 3.59 2.85
C ALA A 59 18.64 3.81 4.30
N GLY A 60 18.89 2.74 5.06
CA GLY A 60 19.42 2.81 6.43
C GLY A 60 18.37 2.79 7.53
N GLY A 61 17.08 2.69 7.20
CA GLY A 61 16.00 2.57 8.19
C GLY A 61 15.83 1.19 8.78
N THR A 62 14.84 1.05 9.68
CA THR A 62 14.41 -0.21 10.26
C THR A 62 12.92 -0.41 10.04
N ALA A 63 12.52 -1.65 9.75
CA ALA A 63 11.13 -1.97 9.48
C ALA A 63 10.68 -3.23 10.24
N VAL A 64 9.41 -3.23 10.64
CA VAL A 64 8.74 -4.38 11.23
C VAL A 64 7.54 -4.74 10.36
N TYR A 65 7.50 -5.98 9.91
CA TYR A 65 6.40 -6.53 9.12
C TYR A 65 5.62 -7.52 9.98
N VAL A 66 4.38 -7.19 10.29
CA VAL A 66 3.50 -7.98 11.15
C VAL A 66 2.36 -8.57 10.32
N THR A 67 2.14 -9.88 10.43
CA THR A 67 0.98 -10.53 9.81
C THR A 67 -0.04 -10.94 10.85
N LEU A 68 -1.31 -10.78 10.51
CA LEU A 68 -2.45 -11.28 11.29
C LEU A 68 -3.04 -12.57 10.71
N LEU A 69 -2.36 -13.14 9.71
CA LEU A 69 -2.79 -14.38 9.06
C LEU A 69 -2.12 -15.57 9.74
N ALA A 70 -2.84 -16.70 9.80
CA ALA A 70 -2.30 -17.96 10.33
C ALA A 70 -1.19 -18.56 9.45
N GLU A 71 -1.02 -18.06 8.21
CA GLU A 71 0.02 -18.52 7.31
C GLU A 71 1.43 -18.11 7.78
N SER A 72 2.37 -19.04 7.65
CA SER A 72 3.77 -18.77 8.02
C SER A 72 4.42 -17.76 7.06
N HIS A 73 5.25 -16.86 7.60
CA HIS A 73 6.07 -15.93 6.81
C HIS A 73 6.95 -16.65 5.78
N SER A 74 7.32 -17.89 6.03
CA SER A 74 8.16 -18.70 5.15
C SER A 74 7.60 -18.79 3.74
N ARG A 75 6.30 -19.00 3.60
CA ARG A 75 5.64 -19.06 2.29
C ARG A 75 5.66 -17.71 1.58
N MET A 76 5.37 -16.62 2.29
CA MET A 76 5.46 -15.26 1.76
C MET A 76 6.89 -14.96 1.30
N LEU A 77 7.90 -15.27 2.14
CA LEU A 77 9.30 -15.05 1.81
C LEU A 77 9.75 -15.86 0.59
N GLN A 78 9.30 -17.11 0.44
CA GLN A 78 9.57 -17.89 -0.78
C GLN A 78 9.07 -17.19 -2.05
N HIS A 79 7.90 -16.56 -2.01
CA HIS A 79 7.35 -15.85 -3.16
C HIS A 79 8.11 -14.57 -3.50
N ILE A 80 8.59 -13.83 -2.50
CA ILE A 80 9.29 -12.57 -2.72
C ILE A 80 10.79 -12.73 -2.99
N ARG A 81 11.40 -13.88 -2.67
CA ARG A 81 12.83 -14.15 -2.93
C ARG A 81 13.24 -14.00 -4.39
N ALA A 82 12.35 -14.28 -5.33
CA ALA A 82 12.60 -14.11 -6.76
C ALA A 82 12.52 -12.65 -7.23
N LEU A 83 12.10 -11.72 -6.38
CA LEU A 83 11.91 -10.33 -6.74
C LEU A 83 13.20 -9.53 -6.52
N ARG A 84 13.45 -8.55 -7.40
CA ARG A 84 14.70 -7.78 -7.43
C ARG A 84 15.00 -6.96 -6.17
N PHE A 85 13.99 -6.62 -5.41
CA PHE A 85 14.14 -5.82 -4.20
C PHE A 85 14.49 -6.67 -2.97
N PHE A 86 14.42 -8.01 -3.08
CA PHE A 86 14.65 -8.88 -1.94
C PHE A 86 16.14 -8.91 -1.58
N ASP A 87 16.43 -8.68 -0.30
CA ASP A 87 17.77 -8.78 0.29
C ASP A 87 17.67 -9.60 1.58
N GLU A 88 18.17 -10.83 1.54
CA GLU A 88 18.15 -11.74 2.69
C GLU A 88 19.01 -11.22 3.86
N THR A 89 20.04 -10.44 3.58
CA THR A 89 20.95 -9.90 4.61
C THR A 89 20.30 -8.86 5.51
N ALA A 90 19.20 -8.27 5.06
CA ALA A 90 18.42 -7.34 5.85
C ALA A 90 17.60 -8.01 6.97
N ILE A 91 17.40 -9.33 6.90
CA ILE A 91 16.57 -10.11 7.81
C ILE A 91 17.45 -10.90 8.77
N PRO A 92 17.20 -10.89 10.09
CA PRO A 92 16.16 -10.14 10.82
C PRO A 92 16.62 -8.76 11.33
N GLU A 93 17.85 -8.38 11.10
CA GLU A 93 18.51 -7.24 11.75
C GLU A 93 17.79 -5.91 11.53
N ARG A 94 17.45 -5.60 10.28
CA ARG A 94 16.81 -4.36 9.91
C ARG A 94 15.35 -4.52 9.49
N LEU A 95 14.98 -5.69 8.96
CA LEU A 95 13.62 -6.05 8.59
C LEU A 95 13.19 -7.29 9.37
N THR A 96 12.31 -7.10 10.34
CA THR A 96 11.81 -8.20 11.16
C THR A 96 10.39 -8.58 10.75
N TYR A 97 10.17 -9.87 10.59
CA TYR A 97 8.84 -10.45 10.35
C TYR A 97 8.29 -11.07 11.62
N LEU A 98 7.05 -10.74 11.97
CA LEU A 98 6.36 -11.21 13.17
C LEU A 98 4.94 -11.69 12.81
N SER A 99 4.50 -12.79 13.42
CA SER A 99 3.10 -13.17 13.43
C SER A 99 2.45 -12.65 14.70
N ALA A 100 1.37 -11.91 14.56
CA ALA A 100 0.56 -11.44 15.67
C ALA A 100 -0.81 -12.15 15.72
N PHE A 101 -0.98 -13.23 14.97
CA PHE A 101 -2.22 -14.00 14.92
C PHE A 101 -2.66 -14.46 16.31
N HIS A 102 -1.78 -15.16 17.03
CA HIS A 102 -2.06 -15.62 18.38
C HIS A 102 -2.35 -14.50 19.37
N GLN A 103 -1.62 -13.38 19.27
CA GLN A 103 -1.86 -12.22 20.12
C GLN A 103 -3.22 -11.57 19.87
N LEU A 104 -3.65 -11.56 18.60
CA LEU A 104 -4.99 -11.08 18.23
C LEU A 104 -6.07 -12.00 18.76
N GLU A 105 -5.91 -13.34 18.66
CA GLU A 105 -6.87 -14.30 19.16
C GLU A 105 -7.05 -14.24 20.68
N THR A 106 -5.96 -14.15 21.43
CA THR A 106 -5.99 -14.23 22.89
C THR A 106 -6.19 -12.88 23.56
N GLY A 107 -5.58 -11.83 23.03
CA GLY A 107 -5.57 -10.48 23.60
C GLY A 107 -6.48 -9.48 22.90
N GLY A 108 -7.11 -9.86 21.79
CA GLY A 108 -7.94 -8.98 20.98
C GLY A 108 -7.15 -7.77 20.44
N LEU A 109 -7.87 -6.71 20.07
CA LEU A 109 -7.27 -5.50 19.53
C LEU A 109 -6.36 -4.78 20.54
N LYS A 110 -6.65 -4.87 21.83
CA LYS A 110 -5.80 -4.28 22.88
C LYS A 110 -4.43 -4.96 22.94
N GLY A 111 -4.43 -6.29 22.98
CA GLY A 111 -3.18 -7.07 22.98
C GLY A 111 -2.37 -6.83 21.72
N LEU A 112 -3.04 -6.67 20.57
CA LEU A 112 -2.38 -6.33 19.31
C LEU A 112 -1.71 -4.95 19.38
N VAL A 113 -2.39 -3.91 19.87
CA VAL A 113 -1.78 -2.57 20.02
C VAL A 113 -0.55 -2.62 20.94
N GLU A 114 -0.63 -3.33 22.06
CA GLU A 114 0.48 -3.46 22.99
C GLU A 114 1.69 -4.16 22.35
N LEU A 115 1.44 -5.23 21.59
CA LEU A 115 2.48 -5.90 20.81
C LEU A 115 3.13 -4.93 19.82
N LEU A 116 2.34 -4.23 19.02
CA LEU A 116 2.85 -3.31 18.00
C LEU A 116 3.68 -2.18 18.63
N ARG A 117 3.23 -1.61 19.75
CA ARG A 117 3.98 -0.59 20.52
C ARG A 117 5.32 -1.13 21.02
N ARG A 118 5.31 -2.33 21.58
CA ARG A 118 6.52 -2.97 22.07
C ARG A 118 7.53 -3.19 20.95
N GLU A 119 7.10 -3.71 19.81
CA GLU A 119 7.97 -3.99 18.68
C GLU A 119 8.50 -2.71 18.03
N MET A 120 7.67 -1.68 17.85
CA MET A 120 8.13 -0.37 17.37
C MET A 120 9.24 0.20 18.25
N ARG A 121 9.04 0.14 19.57
CA ARG A 121 10.03 0.65 20.56
C ARG A 121 11.30 -0.20 20.59
N ALA A 122 11.15 -1.52 20.74
CA ALA A 122 12.28 -2.43 20.94
C ALA A 122 13.25 -2.43 19.75
N ARG A 123 12.74 -2.19 18.54
CA ARG A 123 13.52 -2.20 17.29
C ARG A 123 13.80 -0.82 16.73
N SER A 124 13.34 0.24 17.42
CA SER A 124 13.40 1.61 16.89
C SER A 124 12.86 1.66 15.45
N ALA A 125 11.74 0.97 15.22
CA ALA A 125 11.19 0.81 13.88
C ALA A 125 10.64 2.13 13.34
N SER A 126 11.14 2.55 12.20
CA SER A 126 10.68 3.75 11.49
C SER A 126 9.60 3.45 10.45
N VAL A 127 9.43 2.16 10.11
CA VAL A 127 8.33 1.65 9.28
C VAL A 127 7.69 0.44 9.96
N LEU A 128 6.36 0.41 10.01
CA LEU A 128 5.55 -0.72 10.45
C LEU A 128 4.59 -1.11 9.34
N VAL A 129 4.54 -2.38 9.01
CA VAL A 129 3.50 -2.95 8.15
C VAL A 129 2.64 -3.89 8.98
N LEU A 130 1.31 -3.76 8.88
CA LEU A 130 0.34 -4.70 9.44
C LEU A 130 -0.48 -5.30 8.30
N ASP A 131 -0.19 -6.56 7.97
CA ASP A 131 -0.88 -7.27 6.89
C ASP A 131 -1.99 -8.16 7.45
N GLY A 132 -3.19 -7.97 6.95
CA GLY A 132 -4.38 -8.70 7.38
C GLY A 132 -5.33 -7.91 8.28
N LEU A 133 -5.46 -6.59 8.11
CA LEU A 133 -6.39 -5.75 8.89
C LEU A 133 -7.83 -6.28 8.91
N VAL A 134 -8.22 -7.10 7.92
CA VAL A 134 -9.53 -7.80 7.89
C VAL A 134 -9.69 -8.69 9.12
N ALA A 135 -8.66 -9.45 9.51
CA ALA A 135 -8.71 -10.29 10.71
C ALA A 135 -8.90 -9.45 11.99
N ALA A 136 -8.25 -8.29 12.09
CA ALA A 136 -8.49 -7.35 13.19
C ALA A 136 -9.94 -6.83 13.19
N ALA A 137 -10.51 -6.56 12.02
CA ALA A 137 -11.90 -6.11 11.89
C ALA A 137 -12.92 -7.22 12.22
N GLU A 138 -12.57 -8.48 12.00
CA GLU A 138 -13.43 -9.63 12.36
C GLU A 138 -13.45 -9.90 13.86
N VAL A 139 -12.35 -9.66 14.56
CA VAL A 139 -12.26 -9.79 16.02
C VAL A 139 -12.88 -8.59 16.75
N ALA A 140 -12.96 -7.43 16.10
CA ALA A 140 -13.56 -6.23 16.67
C ALA A 140 -15.05 -6.45 16.97
N GLN A 141 -15.47 -6.13 18.20
CA GLN A 141 -16.87 -6.23 18.62
C GLN A 141 -17.75 -5.13 18.00
N SER A 142 -17.14 -4.04 17.53
CA SER A 142 -17.81 -2.92 16.89
C SER A 142 -16.87 -2.12 15.99
N ASP A 143 -17.46 -1.38 15.04
CA ASP A 143 -16.71 -0.43 14.21
C ASP A 143 -15.99 0.65 15.07
N SER A 144 -16.57 1.00 16.22
CA SER A 144 -15.98 1.97 17.16
C SER A 144 -14.71 1.41 17.79
N GLU A 145 -14.64 0.12 18.05
CA GLU A 145 -13.46 -0.53 18.58
C GLU A 145 -12.33 -0.57 17.55
N LEU A 146 -12.65 -0.90 16.30
CA LEU A 146 -11.68 -0.85 15.22
C LEU A 146 -11.16 0.58 14.98
N LYS A 147 -12.03 1.58 15.01
CA LYS A 147 -11.64 3.00 14.90
C LYS A 147 -10.71 3.40 16.05
N ARG A 148 -11.00 2.98 17.26
CA ARG A 148 -10.15 3.23 18.43
C ARG A 148 -8.78 2.56 18.27
N PHE A 149 -8.74 1.31 17.82
CA PHE A 149 -7.50 0.60 17.51
C PHE A 149 -6.62 1.40 16.53
N VAL A 150 -7.19 1.84 15.39
CA VAL A 150 -6.47 2.65 14.41
C VAL A 150 -5.97 3.96 15.00
N HIS A 151 -6.79 4.62 15.83
CA HIS A 151 -6.41 5.87 16.49
C HIS A 151 -5.27 5.68 17.50
N GLU A 152 -5.32 4.61 18.30
CA GLU A 152 -4.26 4.27 19.26
C GLU A 152 -2.95 3.91 18.54
N LEU A 153 -3.05 3.20 17.41
CA LEU A 153 -1.89 2.90 16.58
C LEU A 153 -1.30 4.19 15.97
N GLN A 154 -2.14 5.11 15.51
CA GLN A 154 -1.70 6.40 14.99
C GLN A 154 -0.96 7.22 16.06
N THR A 155 -1.52 7.31 17.27
CA THR A 155 -0.88 7.99 18.38
C THR A 155 0.49 7.37 18.69
N SER A 156 0.57 6.04 18.66
CA SER A 156 1.81 5.31 18.91
C SER A 156 2.83 5.52 17.79
N ALA A 157 2.38 5.53 16.52
CA ALA A 157 3.23 5.77 15.37
C ALA A 157 3.86 7.16 15.42
N VAL A 158 3.08 8.18 15.74
CA VAL A 158 3.58 9.56 15.94
C VAL A 158 4.60 9.61 17.07
N PHE A 159 4.29 9.01 18.21
CA PHE A 159 5.16 9.03 19.39
C PHE A 159 6.53 8.38 19.13
N HIS A 160 6.57 7.30 18.34
CA HIS A 160 7.80 6.58 18.03
C HIS A 160 8.47 7.02 16.70
N GLY A 161 7.94 8.03 16.02
CA GLY A 161 8.45 8.45 14.70
C GLY A 161 8.29 7.39 13.61
N CYS A 162 7.35 6.44 13.79
CA CYS A 162 7.14 5.31 12.91
C CYS A 162 6.02 5.60 11.89
N THR A 163 6.22 5.23 10.63
CA THR A 163 5.18 5.30 9.60
C THR A 163 4.53 3.94 9.44
N ALA A 164 3.21 3.84 9.61
CA ALA A 164 2.51 2.58 9.60
C ALA A 164 1.68 2.38 8.32
N PHE A 165 1.72 1.16 7.78
CA PHE A 165 0.96 0.73 6.61
C PHE A 165 0.06 -0.45 6.98
N LEU A 166 -1.25 -0.26 6.89
CA LEU A 166 -2.26 -1.26 7.21
C LEU A 166 -2.83 -1.84 5.92
N LEU A 167 -2.63 -3.12 5.68
CA LEU A 167 -3.09 -3.79 4.47
C LEU A 167 -4.45 -4.44 4.71
N THR A 168 -5.40 -4.12 3.86
CA THR A 168 -6.74 -4.70 3.92
C THR A 168 -7.24 -5.15 2.55
N SER A 169 -8.01 -6.21 2.54
CA SER A 169 -8.70 -6.74 1.36
C SER A 169 -10.19 -6.82 1.65
N GLY A 170 -11.04 -6.56 0.66
CA GLY A 170 -12.49 -6.64 0.79
C GLY A 170 -13.23 -5.42 0.26
N SER A 171 -14.55 -5.39 0.43
CA SER A 171 -15.38 -4.27 0.00
C SER A 171 -15.13 -3.03 0.87
N PRO A 172 -15.05 -1.82 0.31
CA PRO A 172 -14.76 -0.58 1.04
C PRO A 172 -15.79 -0.23 2.13
N HIS A 173 -16.93 -0.94 2.16
CA HIS A 173 -18.02 -0.66 3.10
C HIS A 173 -17.75 -1.03 4.57
N ARG A 174 -16.72 -1.85 4.88
CA ARG A 174 -16.40 -2.22 6.26
C ARG A 174 -15.25 -1.45 6.91
N VAL A 175 -14.47 -0.73 6.16
CA VAL A 175 -13.34 0.06 6.69
C VAL A 175 -13.48 1.52 6.23
N GLN A 176 -14.62 2.12 6.50
CA GLN A 176 -14.75 3.57 6.51
C GLN A 176 -14.21 4.13 7.84
N ALA A 177 -12.92 3.87 8.11
CA ALA A 177 -12.17 4.79 8.94
C ALA A 177 -11.94 6.03 8.07
N GLU A 178 -12.79 7.05 8.23
CA GLU A 178 -12.56 8.38 7.67
C GLU A 178 -11.24 8.93 8.22
N HIS A 179 -10.13 8.52 7.60
CA HIS A 179 -8.94 9.33 7.66
C HIS A 179 -9.15 10.48 6.69
N THR A 180 -9.79 11.50 7.21
CA THR A 180 -9.73 12.83 6.65
C THR A 180 -8.26 13.24 6.61
N MET A 181 -7.55 12.90 5.53
CA MET A 181 -6.43 13.70 5.11
C MET A 181 -6.99 15.11 4.98
N LYS A 182 -6.64 16.01 5.91
CA LYS A 182 -6.85 17.44 5.69
C LYS A 182 -6.11 17.76 4.40
N ARG A 183 -6.87 17.83 3.31
CA ARG A 183 -6.39 18.19 1.99
C ARG A 183 -5.70 19.54 2.12
N ALA A 184 -4.39 19.56 1.87
CA ALA A 184 -3.76 20.78 1.42
C ALA A 184 -4.55 21.31 0.20
N PRO A 185 -4.81 22.61 0.05
CA PRO A 185 -5.64 23.14 -1.01
C PRO A 185 -5.04 22.78 -2.37
N ARG A 186 -5.73 21.94 -3.12
CA ARG A 186 -5.35 21.57 -4.49
C ARG A 186 -5.66 22.71 -5.43
N LYS A 187 -4.66 23.37 -5.98
CA LYS A 187 -4.73 23.96 -7.32
C LYS A 187 -4.43 22.83 -8.32
N GLY A 188 -5.46 22.31 -8.97
CA GLY A 188 -5.34 21.30 -10.03
C GLY A 188 -6.22 20.06 -9.83
N LYS A 189 -7.07 19.78 -10.82
CA LYS A 189 -7.96 18.60 -10.89
C LYS A 189 -7.11 17.33 -10.92
N ALA A 190 -7.15 16.53 -9.85
CA ALA A 190 -6.53 15.22 -9.84
C ALA A 190 -7.55 14.14 -10.23
N CYS A 191 -7.21 13.40 -11.26
CA CYS A 191 -7.83 12.15 -11.64
C CYS A 191 -7.60 11.11 -10.54
N GLY A 192 -8.64 10.39 -10.11
CA GLY A 192 -8.52 9.34 -9.10
C GLY A 192 -7.57 8.24 -9.57
N ALA A 193 -6.42 8.14 -8.95
CA ALA A 193 -5.46 7.09 -9.26
C ALA A 193 -5.95 5.76 -8.70
N ARG A 194 -6.58 4.94 -9.55
CA ARG A 194 -6.69 3.52 -9.30
C ARG A 194 -5.33 2.89 -9.61
N PHE A 195 -4.76 2.25 -8.62
CA PHE A 195 -3.51 1.52 -8.79
C PHE A 195 -3.77 0.36 -9.77
N CYS A 196 -3.21 0.45 -10.98
CA CYS A 196 -3.38 -0.57 -12.01
C CYS A 196 -2.19 -1.54 -11.94
N ASN A 197 -2.48 -2.84 -11.75
CA ASN A 197 -1.48 -3.91 -11.74
C ASN A 197 -0.54 -3.91 -12.98
N ARG A 198 -0.99 -3.37 -14.11
CA ARG A 198 -0.16 -3.24 -15.31
C ARG A 198 1.03 -2.29 -15.15
N CYS A 199 0.94 -1.28 -14.27
CA CYS A 199 2.05 -0.36 -14.05
C CYS A 199 3.13 -0.96 -13.17
N ALA A 200 2.77 -1.78 -12.17
CA ALA A 200 3.72 -2.46 -11.29
C ALA A 200 4.55 -3.51 -12.03
N THR A 201 3.92 -4.30 -12.92
CA THR A 201 4.61 -5.31 -13.73
C THR A 201 5.47 -4.70 -14.84
N ALA A 202 5.05 -3.57 -15.44
CA ALA A 202 5.83 -2.88 -16.47
C ALA A 202 7.10 -2.20 -15.91
N ALA A 203 7.08 -1.75 -14.67
CA ALA A 203 8.27 -1.18 -14.01
C ALA A 203 9.31 -2.26 -13.66
N ALA A 204 8.88 -3.49 -13.33
CA ALA A 204 9.77 -4.62 -13.06
C ALA A 204 10.46 -5.18 -14.32
N ALA A 205 9.89 -4.97 -15.50
CA ALA A 205 10.36 -5.53 -16.78
C ALA A 205 11.38 -4.65 -17.55
N ARG A 206 11.63 -3.41 -17.13
CA ARG A 206 12.45 -2.46 -17.89
C ARG A 206 13.82 -2.19 -17.29
N ASN A 207 14.66 -3.23 -17.18
CA ASN A 207 16.10 -3.03 -17.12
C ASN A 207 16.81 -4.26 -17.69
N PRO A 208 17.16 -4.26 -19.00
CA PRO A 208 18.04 -5.28 -19.55
C PRO A 208 19.50 -5.01 -19.14
N PRO A 209 20.34 -6.05 -19.04
CA PRO A 209 21.76 -5.90 -18.67
C PRO A 209 22.49 -5.08 -19.75
N ARG A 210 23.36 -4.17 -19.31
CA ARG A 210 24.24 -3.38 -20.18
C ARG A 210 25.19 -4.31 -20.94
N ARG A 211 24.94 -4.54 -22.22
CA ARG A 211 25.99 -4.95 -23.19
C ARG A 211 26.68 -3.70 -23.71
N ARG A 212 28.01 -3.67 -23.59
CA ARG A 212 28.86 -2.71 -24.32
C ARG A 212 28.79 -3.00 -25.82
N GLY A 213 28.57 -1.99 -26.61
CA GLY A 213 28.64 -2.11 -28.08
C GLY A 213 28.03 -0.89 -28.78
N SER A 214 28.88 -0.10 -29.40
CA SER A 214 28.65 1.07 -30.24
C SER A 214 27.51 0.97 -31.22
N HIS A 215 26.68 1.97 -31.37
CA HIS A 215 26.45 2.82 -32.54
C HIS A 215 25.16 3.64 -32.42
N ARG A 216 25.24 4.84 -32.96
CA ARG A 216 24.28 5.94 -33.06
C ARG A 216 22.91 5.51 -33.60
N SER A 217 21.84 6.02 -32.99
CA SER A 217 20.70 6.64 -33.70
C SER A 217 19.71 7.18 -32.65
N GLY A 218 19.15 8.36 -32.91
CA GLY A 218 18.42 9.22 -32.03
C GLY A 218 17.07 8.75 -31.49
N PRO A 219 16.45 9.54 -30.61
CA PRO A 219 15.24 9.13 -29.91
C PRO A 219 14.03 9.17 -30.82
N ARG A 220 13.36 8.05 -30.99
CA ARG A 220 12.02 8.03 -31.58
C ARG A 220 11.00 8.41 -30.52
N ASN A 221 10.33 9.51 -30.75
CA ASN A 221 9.16 10.00 -30.04
C ASN A 221 8.08 8.89 -29.99
N CYS A 222 7.71 8.45 -28.81
CA CYS A 222 6.46 7.73 -28.59
C CYS A 222 5.33 8.75 -28.44
N SER A 223 4.75 9.16 -29.57
CA SER A 223 3.48 9.87 -29.63
C SER A 223 2.34 8.84 -29.74
N HIS A 224 1.86 8.35 -28.62
CA HIS A 224 0.53 7.75 -28.52
C HIS A 224 -0.03 8.03 -27.14
N VAL A 225 -0.55 9.25 -27.01
CA VAL A 225 -1.55 9.58 -26.00
C VAL A 225 -2.90 9.42 -26.68
N GLU A 226 -3.47 8.23 -26.64
CA GLU A 226 -4.87 8.06 -26.98
C GLU A 226 -5.73 8.71 -25.91
N ARG A 227 -6.53 9.67 -26.36
CA ARG A 227 -7.58 10.36 -25.58
C ARG A 227 -8.63 9.34 -25.17
N CYS A 228 -8.83 9.18 -23.86
CA CYS A 228 -10.06 8.60 -23.35
C CYS A 228 -11.22 9.58 -23.62
N ASP A 229 -12.00 9.30 -24.63
CA ASP A 229 -13.20 10.06 -24.95
C ASP A 229 -14.34 9.73 -23.95
N ARG A 230 -15.00 10.80 -23.54
CA ARG A 230 -16.19 10.72 -22.70
C ARG A 230 -17.37 10.46 -23.61
N ARG A 231 -17.83 9.26 -23.75
CA ARG A 231 -19.23 8.91 -24.07
C ARG A 231 -19.36 7.39 -24.21
N GLY A 232 -19.82 6.73 -23.20
CA GLY A 232 -20.18 5.31 -23.23
C GLY A 232 -21.58 5.09 -22.69
N LEU A 233 -22.57 5.66 -23.35
CA LEU A 233 -23.95 5.20 -23.25
C LEU A 233 -24.18 4.32 -24.49
N LEU A 234 -24.25 3.01 -24.26
CA LEU A 234 -24.76 2.07 -25.27
C LEU A 234 -26.25 1.85 -25.01
N PRO A 235 -27.10 1.94 -26.05
CA PRO A 235 -28.54 1.72 -25.95
C PRO A 235 -28.89 0.24 -25.90
N LEU A 236 -29.85 -0.09 -25.08
CA LEU A 236 -30.56 -1.36 -25.05
C LEU A 236 -31.28 -1.58 -26.39
N ALA A 237 -30.86 -2.54 -27.17
CA ALA A 237 -31.56 -3.00 -28.35
C ALA A 237 -32.51 -4.14 -28.00
N GLY A 238 -33.71 -3.96 -28.23
CA GLY A 238 -34.97 -4.46 -28.41
C GLY A 238 -35.08 -5.96 -28.72
N LYS A 239 -35.97 -6.59 -27.98
CA LYS A 239 -36.61 -7.88 -28.29
C LYS A 239 -37.42 -7.79 -29.56
N ARG A 240 -37.27 -8.73 -30.49
CA ARG A 240 -38.34 -9.20 -31.36
C ARG A 240 -38.44 -10.71 -31.27
N GLY A 241 -39.61 -11.14 -30.88
CA GLY A 241 -40.04 -12.52 -30.91
C GLY A 241 -40.61 -12.89 -32.27
N VAL A 242 -40.76 -14.17 -32.48
CA VAL A 242 -41.69 -14.95 -33.33
C VAL A 242 -41.35 -16.37 -32.96
N GLY A 243 -42.16 -17.26 -32.48
CA GLY A 243 -43.50 -17.65 -32.84
C GLY A 243 -43.47 -19.10 -33.27
N GLY A 244 -44.31 -20.00 -32.71
CA GLY A 244 -44.66 -21.27 -33.30
C GLY A 244 -44.47 -22.51 -32.43
N GLY A 245 -45.52 -22.98 -31.80
CA GLY A 245 -45.70 -24.41 -31.43
C GLY A 245 -46.17 -25.22 -32.66
N PRO A 246 -46.65 -26.47 -32.57
CA PRO A 246 -47.33 -27.14 -31.43
C PRO A 246 -47.04 -28.67 -31.32
N ALA A 247 -47.63 -29.23 -30.23
CA ALA A 247 -48.31 -30.49 -29.98
C ALA A 247 -47.63 -31.86 -30.28
N GLY A 248 -47.63 -32.61 -29.29
CA GLY A 248 -48.06 -33.90 -28.82
C GLY A 248 -47.88 -35.15 -29.72
N PRO A 249 -48.09 -36.44 -29.26
CA PRO A 249 -48.96 -36.81 -28.15
C PRO A 249 -48.26 -37.23 -26.87
#